data_f82c5ea88fac2569c1e9c2c047437435
#
_entry.id   f82c5ea88fac2569c1e9c2c047437435
#
_cell.length_a   1.000
_cell.length_b   1.000
_cell.length_c   1.000
_cell.angle_alpha   90.00
_cell.angle_beta   90.00
_cell.angle_gamma   90.00
#
_symmetry.space_group_name_H-M   'P 1'
#
loop_
_entity.id
_entity.type
_entity.pdbx_description
1 polymer ?
#
loop_
_entity_poly.entity_id
_entity_poly.type
_entity_poly.pdbx_seq_one_letter_code
_entity_poly.pdbx_strand_id
1 'polypeptide(L)'
;DGAFLYTDAKLDRELPQDESFERMHFLLGRYERSANEFYSEYVLNNKLFATEPVKRMSRLTENLLHGIDNDVVAKRRQENFDFLDAEFRDINELNLKTVYGAFMYPLLIQNGSEIRKALQKEKIYIPTLWPNVLKECPVDSLEYHYAADILPIPIDQRYGKEDMKRIAEMVKKTMIIKEE
;
A
#
# COMPACT_ATOMS: atom_id res chain seq x y z
N ASP A 1 -13.94 2.53 0.08
CA ASP A 1 -13.98 3.49 1.17
C ASP A 1 -14.65 2.92 2.41
N GLY A 2 -13.98 2.06 3.16
CA GLY A 2 -14.48 1.51 4.40
C GLY A 2 -13.41 0.74 5.13
N ALA A 3 -13.56 0.63 6.44
CA ALA A 3 -12.71 -0.15 7.32
C ALA A 3 -13.52 -0.72 8.47
N PHE A 4 -13.05 -1.82 9.03
CA PHE A 4 -13.61 -2.38 10.25
C PHE A 4 -12.76 -1.94 11.45
N LEU A 5 -13.41 -1.44 12.48
CA LEU A 5 -12.76 -1.12 13.75
C LEU A 5 -13.02 -2.28 14.74
N TYR A 6 -11.94 -2.88 15.20
CA TYR A 6 -11.97 -3.86 16.29
C TYR A 6 -11.49 -3.14 17.56
N THR A 7 -12.36 -3.09 18.59
CA THR A 7 -12.05 -2.38 19.83
C THR A 7 -12.85 -2.95 20.99
N ASP A 8 -12.25 -2.96 22.18
CA ASP A 8 -12.92 -3.27 23.43
C ASP A 8 -13.61 -2.03 24.05
N ALA A 9 -13.36 -0.84 23.50
CA ALA A 9 -13.99 0.39 23.96
C ALA A 9 -15.46 0.44 23.54
N LYS A 10 -16.33 0.87 24.47
CA LYS A 10 -17.72 1.15 24.17
C LYS A 10 -17.82 2.42 23.32
N LEU A 11 -18.46 2.32 22.16
CA LEU A 11 -18.68 3.44 21.26
C LEU A 11 -20.09 3.99 21.50
N ASP A 12 -20.19 5.15 22.15
CA ASP A 12 -21.46 5.72 22.61
C ASP A 12 -22.10 6.71 21.63
N ARG A 13 -21.46 6.98 20.49
CA ARG A 13 -22.03 7.91 19.51
C ARG A 13 -22.61 7.20 18.30
N GLU A 14 -23.77 7.67 17.87
CA GLU A 14 -24.31 7.30 16.57
C GLU A 14 -23.55 8.03 15.46
N LEU A 15 -23.13 7.26 14.44
CA LEU A 15 -22.50 7.80 13.26
C LEU A 15 -23.50 7.83 12.10
N PRO A 16 -23.55 8.93 11.33
CA PRO A 16 -24.36 8.99 10.12
C PRO A 16 -23.86 7.96 9.11
N GLN A 17 -24.78 7.46 8.28
CA GLN A 17 -24.46 6.57 7.17
C GLN A 17 -23.78 7.38 6.06
N ASP A 18 -22.68 6.86 5.51
CA ASP A 18 -22.05 7.44 4.34
C ASP A 18 -22.74 6.99 3.04
N GLU A 19 -22.48 7.71 1.97
CA GLU A 19 -22.96 7.42 0.62
C GLU A 19 -21.80 7.46 -0.36
N SER A 20 -21.65 6.39 -1.19
CA SER A 20 -20.52 6.24 -2.10
C SER A 20 -20.91 6.53 -3.58
N PHE A 21 -22.16 6.81 -3.86
CA PHE A 21 -22.67 6.90 -5.23
C PHE A 21 -21.82 7.81 -6.11
N GLU A 22 -21.61 9.06 -5.69
CA GLU A 22 -20.85 10.06 -6.44
C GLU A 22 -19.34 9.77 -6.52
N ARG A 23 -18.86 8.83 -5.71
CA ARG A 23 -17.43 8.50 -5.61
C ARG A 23 -17.02 7.22 -6.34
N MET A 24 -17.92 6.57 -7.05
CA MET A 24 -17.64 5.29 -7.73
C MET A 24 -17.06 5.45 -9.13
N HIS A 25 -17.26 6.60 -9.77
CA HIS A 25 -16.86 6.83 -11.16
C HIS A 25 -15.37 6.52 -11.41
N PHE A 26 -14.48 7.08 -10.61
CA PHE A 26 -13.06 6.84 -10.79
C PHE A 26 -12.64 5.38 -10.50
N LEU A 27 -13.31 4.69 -9.59
CA LEU A 27 -13.03 3.28 -9.30
C LEU A 27 -13.40 2.40 -10.51
N LEU A 28 -14.57 2.60 -11.06
CA LEU A 28 -15.02 1.89 -12.26
C LEU A 28 -14.12 2.20 -13.46
N GLY A 29 -13.81 3.48 -13.68
CA GLY A 29 -12.93 3.90 -14.76
C GLY A 29 -11.51 3.34 -14.66
N ARG A 30 -10.95 3.25 -13.46
CA ARG A 30 -9.64 2.62 -13.24
C ARG A 30 -9.64 1.12 -13.49
N TYR A 31 -10.76 0.47 -13.26
CA TYR A 31 -10.91 -0.97 -13.49
C TYR A 31 -11.15 -1.28 -14.98
N GLU A 32 -12.05 -0.55 -15.64
CA GLU A 32 -12.47 -0.83 -17.02
C GLU A 32 -11.53 -0.21 -18.08
N ARG A 33 -10.78 0.84 -17.74
CA ARG A 33 -9.91 1.57 -18.66
C ARG A 33 -8.46 1.61 -18.16
N SER A 34 -8.07 2.72 -17.47
CA SER A 34 -6.72 2.83 -16.94
C SER A 34 -6.63 3.65 -15.66
N ALA A 35 -5.66 3.28 -14.81
CA ALA A 35 -5.39 4.02 -13.58
C ALA A 35 -4.92 5.47 -13.84
N ASN A 36 -4.21 5.71 -14.95
CA ASN A 36 -3.69 7.03 -15.29
C ASN A 36 -4.80 8.01 -15.67
N GLU A 37 -5.78 7.58 -16.45
CA GLU A 37 -6.91 8.41 -16.90
C GLU A 37 -7.70 8.99 -15.73
N PHE A 38 -7.87 8.18 -14.66
CA PHE A 38 -8.68 8.54 -13.48
C PHE A 38 -7.85 8.93 -12.25
N TYR A 39 -6.56 9.19 -12.44
CA TYR A 39 -5.67 9.52 -11.31
C TYR A 39 -6.07 10.84 -10.61
N SER A 40 -6.46 11.84 -11.37
CA SER A 40 -6.88 13.14 -10.82
C SER A 40 -8.13 13.02 -9.95
N GLU A 41 -9.12 12.22 -10.38
CA GLU A 41 -10.34 11.97 -9.60
C GLU A 41 -10.02 11.18 -8.32
N TYR A 42 -9.12 10.20 -8.39
CA TYR A 42 -8.62 9.49 -7.23
C TYR A 42 -7.98 10.44 -6.20
N VAL A 43 -7.14 11.38 -6.64
CA VAL A 43 -6.51 12.36 -5.76
C VAL A 43 -7.54 13.29 -5.12
N LEU A 44 -8.54 13.75 -5.89
CA LEU A 44 -9.62 14.58 -5.36
C LEU A 44 -10.46 13.84 -4.32
N ASN A 45 -10.83 12.58 -4.60
CA ASN A 45 -11.55 11.75 -3.65
C ASN A 45 -10.78 11.56 -2.33
N ASN A 46 -9.46 11.33 -2.41
CA ASN A 46 -8.65 11.19 -1.19
C ASN A 46 -8.55 12.48 -0.37
N LYS A 47 -8.56 13.64 -1.01
CA LYS A 47 -8.57 14.94 -0.31
C LYS A 47 -9.85 15.19 0.47
N LEU A 48 -10.99 14.66 0.01
CA LEU A 48 -12.26 14.81 0.73
C LEU A 48 -12.20 14.22 2.14
N PHE A 49 -11.50 13.11 2.31
CA PHE A 49 -11.40 12.44 3.62
C PHE A 49 -10.61 13.22 4.67
N ALA A 50 -9.83 14.23 4.27
CA ALA A 50 -9.13 15.09 5.23
C ALA A 50 -10.07 15.98 6.05
N THR A 51 -11.26 16.28 5.52
CA THR A 51 -12.23 17.19 6.12
C THR A 51 -13.59 16.57 6.43
N GLU A 52 -13.85 15.38 5.88
CA GLU A 52 -15.10 14.66 6.13
C GLU A 52 -15.18 14.14 7.58
N PRO A 53 -16.36 14.25 8.23
CA PRO A 53 -16.56 13.66 9.54
C PRO A 53 -16.51 12.13 9.47
N VAL A 54 -16.23 11.49 10.59
CA VAL A 54 -16.31 10.04 10.70
C VAL A 54 -17.74 9.58 10.52
N LYS A 55 -17.97 8.65 9.60
CA LYS A 55 -19.26 8.08 9.23
C LYS A 55 -19.21 6.55 9.27
N ARG A 56 -20.35 5.90 9.31
CA ARG A 56 -20.46 4.47 8.98
C ARG A 56 -20.21 4.31 7.49
N MET A 57 -19.58 3.20 7.08
CA MET A 57 -19.36 2.93 5.64
C MET A 57 -20.68 2.89 4.87
N SER A 58 -20.67 3.25 3.61
CA SER A 58 -21.87 3.21 2.77
C SER A 58 -22.42 1.80 2.63
N ARG A 59 -23.72 1.67 2.38
CA ARG A 59 -24.37 0.38 2.10
C ARG A 59 -23.74 -0.36 0.93
N LEU A 60 -23.30 0.38 -0.09
CA LEU A 60 -22.61 -0.19 -1.24
C LEU A 60 -21.27 -0.81 -0.82
N THR A 61 -20.46 -0.08 -0.07
CA THR A 61 -19.17 -0.59 0.43
C THR A 61 -19.37 -1.80 1.35
N GLU A 62 -20.32 -1.73 2.27
CA GLU A 62 -20.67 -2.84 3.17
C GLU A 62 -21.03 -4.10 2.38
N ASN A 63 -21.88 -3.97 1.37
CA ASN A 63 -22.29 -5.09 0.53
C ASN A 63 -21.13 -5.66 -0.30
N LEU A 64 -20.27 -4.81 -0.87
CA LEU A 64 -19.09 -5.25 -1.60
C LEU A 64 -18.11 -6.00 -0.71
N LEU A 65 -17.88 -5.52 0.53
CA LEU A 65 -16.99 -6.19 1.47
C LEU A 65 -17.51 -7.56 1.91
N HIS A 66 -18.83 -7.75 2.02
CA HIS A 66 -19.41 -9.07 2.28
C HIS A 66 -19.23 -10.06 1.12
N GLY A 67 -19.06 -9.58 -0.09
CA GLY A 67 -18.78 -10.42 -1.28
C GLY A 67 -17.31 -10.82 -1.44
N ILE A 68 -16.41 -10.32 -0.60
CA ILE A 68 -14.98 -10.61 -0.68
C ILE A 68 -14.65 -11.87 0.13
N ASP A 69 -14.04 -12.86 -0.50
CA ASP A 69 -13.41 -13.98 0.19
C ASP A 69 -12.06 -13.53 0.81
N ASN A 70 -12.12 -13.16 2.09
CA ASN A 70 -10.96 -12.64 2.80
C ASN A 70 -9.85 -13.69 2.98
N ASP A 71 -10.18 -14.97 3.03
CA ASP A 71 -9.19 -16.06 3.15
C ASP A 71 -8.40 -16.22 1.85
N VAL A 72 -9.07 -16.14 0.71
CA VAL A 72 -8.42 -16.13 -0.61
C VAL A 72 -7.51 -14.91 -0.76
N VAL A 73 -7.98 -13.74 -0.34
CA VAL A 73 -7.19 -12.49 -0.36
C VAL A 73 -5.94 -12.62 0.52
N ALA A 74 -6.12 -13.08 1.77
CA ALA A 74 -5.01 -13.25 2.71
C ALA A 74 -4.00 -14.28 2.23
N LYS A 75 -4.47 -15.40 1.68
CA LYS A 75 -3.61 -16.44 1.09
C LYS A 75 -2.77 -15.89 -0.07
N ARG A 76 -3.38 -15.15 -0.99
CA ARG A 76 -2.64 -14.55 -2.13
C ARG A 76 -1.59 -13.55 -1.65
N ARG A 77 -1.92 -12.73 -0.68
CA ARG A 77 -0.96 -11.80 -0.05
C ARG A 77 0.20 -12.55 0.62
N GLN A 78 -0.10 -13.66 1.28
CA GLN A 78 0.93 -14.50 1.91
C GLN A 78 1.87 -15.11 0.87
N GLU A 79 1.33 -15.68 -0.21
CA GLU A 79 2.14 -16.24 -1.31
C GLU A 79 3.10 -15.19 -1.91
N ASN A 80 2.60 -13.96 -2.12
CA ASN A 80 3.41 -12.86 -2.62
C ASN A 80 4.47 -12.40 -1.60
N PHE A 81 4.11 -12.33 -0.31
CA PHE A 81 5.03 -11.99 0.77
C PHE A 81 6.16 -13.01 0.86
N ASP A 82 5.84 -14.30 0.92
CA ASP A 82 6.81 -15.39 1.05
C ASP A 82 7.77 -15.41 -0.14
N PHE A 83 7.28 -15.12 -1.35
CA PHE A 83 8.13 -14.99 -2.53
C PHE A 83 9.16 -13.87 -2.37
N LEU A 84 8.71 -12.66 -1.99
CA LEU A 84 9.62 -11.53 -1.81
C LEU A 84 10.56 -11.72 -0.63
N ASP A 85 10.09 -12.35 0.44
CA ASP A 85 10.92 -12.67 1.60
C ASP A 85 12.05 -13.66 1.23
N ALA A 86 11.76 -14.66 0.40
CA ALA A 86 12.79 -15.56 -0.12
C ALA A 86 13.83 -14.86 -1.00
N GLU A 87 13.43 -13.78 -1.71
CA GLU A 87 14.31 -13.02 -2.61
C GLU A 87 15.14 -11.96 -1.89
N PHE A 88 14.65 -11.42 -0.74
CA PHE A 88 15.22 -10.23 -0.11
C PHE A 88 15.62 -10.38 1.36
N ARG A 89 15.28 -11.47 2.02
CA ARG A 89 15.54 -11.70 3.45
C ARG A 89 16.98 -11.40 3.85
N ASP A 90 17.95 -11.81 3.04
CA ASP A 90 19.37 -11.69 3.34
C ASP A 90 19.91 -10.25 3.22
N ILE A 91 19.18 -9.39 2.52
CA ILE A 91 19.58 -7.99 2.29
C ILE A 91 18.64 -6.99 2.99
N ASN A 92 17.53 -7.46 3.55
CA ASN A 92 16.58 -6.61 4.26
C ASN A 92 17.13 -6.29 5.66
N GLU A 93 17.35 -5.02 5.94
CA GLU A 93 17.79 -4.57 7.26
C GLU A 93 16.73 -4.77 8.37
N LEU A 94 15.48 -5.02 7.97
CA LEU A 94 14.41 -5.38 8.91
C LEU A 94 14.40 -6.88 9.19
N ASN A 95 14.37 -7.24 10.47
CA ASN A 95 14.09 -8.61 10.89
C ASN A 95 12.57 -8.84 10.91
N LEU A 96 12.02 -9.27 9.78
CA LEU A 96 10.58 -9.46 9.64
C LEU A 96 10.09 -10.72 10.33
N LYS A 97 8.98 -10.57 11.07
CA LYS A 97 8.18 -11.70 11.51
C LYS A 97 7.11 -11.99 10.47
N THR A 98 6.87 -13.26 10.18
CA THR A 98 5.78 -13.67 9.30
C THR A 98 4.44 -13.22 9.88
N VAL A 99 3.70 -12.44 9.12
CA VAL A 99 2.35 -12.00 9.45
C VAL A 99 1.41 -12.42 8.34
N TYR A 100 0.39 -13.21 8.67
CA TYR A 100 -0.56 -13.71 7.70
C TYR A 100 -1.38 -12.58 7.07
N GLY A 101 -1.43 -12.53 5.74
CA GLY A 101 -2.20 -11.54 5.00
C GLY A 101 -1.66 -10.10 5.12
N ALA A 102 -0.34 -9.93 5.22
CA ALA A 102 0.31 -8.63 5.36
C ALA A 102 -0.16 -7.61 4.32
N PHE A 103 -0.14 -6.32 4.69
CA PHE A 103 -0.53 -5.23 3.80
C PHE A 103 0.46 -5.03 2.65
N MET A 104 1.76 -5.15 2.94
CA MET A 104 2.87 -4.96 2.01
C MET A 104 4.07 -5.79 2.44
N TYR A 105 5.09 -5.91 1.59
CA TYR A 105 6.41 -6.38 1.97
C TYR A 105 7.32 -5.16 2.25
N PRO A 106 7.73 -4.92 3.50
CA PRO A 106 8.59 -3.79 3.83
C PRO A 106 10.06 -4.19 3.59
N LEU A 107 10.67 -3.64 2.56
CA LEU A 107 12.09 -3.82 2.27
C LEU A 107 12.85 -2.57 2.69
N LEU A 108 13.61 -2.65 3.78
CA LEU A 108 14.54 -1.60 4.19
C LEU A 108 15.93 -1.94 3.66
N ILE A 109 16.44 -1.08 2.82
CA ILE A 109 17.79 -1.18 2.23
C ILE A 109 18.43 0.18 2.14
N GLN A 110 19.74 0.24 2.15
CA GLN A 110 20.48 1.47 2.00
C GLN A 110 20.08 2.21 0.71
N ASN A 111 19.87 3.53 0.80
CA ASN A 111 19.43 4.39 -0.32
C ASN A 111 18.10 3.98 -0.95
N GLY A 112 17.18 3.42 -0.17
CA GLY A 112 15.87 2.98 -0.66
C GLY A 112 15.08 4.08 -1.35
N SER A 113 15.18 5.33 -0.89
CA SER A 113 14.55 6.51 -1.51
C SER A 113 14.99 6.71 -2.97
N GLU A 114 16.24 6.44 -3.29
CA GLU A 114 16.76 6.58 -4.65
C GLU A 114 16.40 5.39 -5.53
N ILE A 115 16.38 4.18 -4.96
CA ILE A 115 15.90 2.99 -5.64
C ILE A 115 14.42 3.18 -6.01
N ARG A 116 13.61 3.73 -5.10
CA ARG A 116 12.21 4.10 -5.39
C ARG A 116 12.09 5.02 -6.59
N LYS A 117 12.93 6.06 -6.68
CA LYS A 117 12.93 7.00 -7.82
C LYS A 117 13.32 6.31 -9.14
N ALA A 118 14.27 5.37 -9.09
CA ALA A 118 14.67 4.61 -10.26
C ALA A 118 13.57 3.65 -10.72
N LEU A 119 12.92 2.93 -9.79
CA LEU A 119 11.77 2.08 -10.08
C LEU A 119 10.59 2.86 -10.68
N GLN A 120 10.37 4.09 -10.23
CA GLN A 120 9.34 4.97 -10.78
C GLN A 120 9.57 5.29 -12.26
N LYS A 121 10.83 5.46 -12.70
CA LYS A 121 11.17 5.65 -14.11
C LYS A 121 10.79 4.42 -14.96
N GLU A 122 10.87 3.25 -14.37
CA GLU A 122 10.45 1.97 -14.98
C GLU A 122 8.95 1.68 -14.79
N LYS A 123 8.16 2.70 -14.39
CA LYS A 123 6.71 2.63 -14.12
C LYS A 123 6.31 1.66 -13.01
N ILE A 124 7.22 1.36 -12.09
CA ILE A 124 6.95 0.64 -10.86
C ILE A 124 6.79 1.67 -9.74
N TYR A 125 5.55 1.88 -9.31
CA TYR A 125 5.19 2.91 -8.34
C TYR A 125 5.12 2.32 -6.93
N ILE A 126 6.14 2.61 -6.14
CA ILE A 126 6.21 2.28 -4.72
C ILE A 126 6.00 3.58 -3.92
N PRO A 127 4.97 3.67 -3.06
CA PRO A 127 4.69 4.89 -2.32
C PRO A 127 5.74 5.18 -1.25
N THR A 128 5.84 6.43 -0.83
CA THR A 128 6.45 6.80 0.46
C THR A 128 5.34 6.75 1.50
N LEU A 129 5.48 5.88 2.50
CA LEU A 129 4.57 5.86 3.62
C LEU A 129 4.95 7.00 4.59
N TRP A 130 3.91 7.63 5.18
CA TRP A 130 4.08 8.74 6.12
C TRP A 130 5.02 9.86 5.63
N PRO A 131 4.75 10.49 4.48
CA PRO A 131 5.63 11.52 3.90
C PRO A 131 5.74 12.78 4.79
N ASN A 132 4.85 12.97 5.76
CA ASN A 132 4.95 14.00 6.79
C ASN A 132 6.18 13.81 7.69
N VAL A 133 6.56 12.57 8.01
CA VAL A 133 7.73 12.25 8.84
C VAL A 133 9.02 12.84 8.23
N LEU A 134 9.14 12.84 6.91
CA LEU A 134 10.29 13.44 6.21
C LEU A 134 10.40 14.98 6.38
N LYS A 135 9.35 15.62 6.89
CA LYS A 135 9.33 17.08 7.15
C LYS A 135 9.36 17.40 8.64
N GLU A 136 8.86 16.49 9.46
CA GLU A 136 8.63 16.73 10.89
C GLU A 136 9.74 16.14 11.77
N CYS A 137 10.45 15.11 11.28
CA CYS A 137 11.52 14.46 12.03
C CYS A 137 12.92 14.88 11.57
N PRO A 138 13.91 14.90 12.47
CA PRO A 138 15.32 15.12 12.11
C PRO A 138 15.82 14.09 11.11
N VAL A 139 16.69 14.51 10.18
CA VAL A 139 17.21 13.65 9.10
C VAL A 139 18.01 12.44 9.62
N ASP A 140 18.62 12.59 10.79
CA ASP A 140 19.41 11.55 11.48
C ASP A 140 18.55 10.65 12.40
N SER A 141 17.24 10.87 12.46
CA SER A 141 16.34 10.04 13.28
C SER A 141 16.00 8.71 12.60
N LEU A 142 15.67 7.71 13.41
CA LEU A 142 15.24 6.40 12.94
C LEU A 142 13.95 6.48 12.14
N GLU A 143 13.02 7.33 12.57
CA GLU A 143 11.73 7.56 11.93
C GLU A 143 11.93 8.14 10.52
N TYR A 144 12.84 9.11 10.37
CA TYR A 144 13.16 9.66 9.05
C TYR A 144 13.75 8.58 8.13
N HIS A 145 14.73 7.83 8.62
CA HIS A 145 15.35 6.73 7.88
C HIS A 145 14.31 5.72 7.40
N TYR A 146 13.43 5.27 8.28
CA TYR A 146 12.37 4.34 7.90
C TYR A 146 11.40 4.92 6.87
N ALA A 147 10.95 6.16 7.03
CA ALA A 147 10.06 6.81 6.07
C ALA A 147 10.73 7.04 4.71
N ALA A 148 12.04 7.34 4.70
CA ALA A 148 12.81 7.58 3.49
C ALA A 148 13.11 6.28 2.73
N ASP A 149 13.61 5.25 3.40
CA ASP A 149 14.31 4.14 2.77
C ASP A 149 13.56 2.82 2.78
N ILE A 150 12.50 2.65 3.58
CA ILE A 150 11.63 1.48 3.40
C ILE A 150 10.92 1.57 2.04
N LEU A 151 11.06 0.51 1.27
CA LEU A 151 10.30 0.25 0.06
C LEU A 151 9.08 -0.62 0.42
N PRO A 152 7.87 -0.05 0.55
CA PRO A 152 6.66 -0.82 0.81
C PRO A 152 6.17 -1.48 -0.48
N ILE A 153 6.76 -2.63 -0.81
CA ILE A 153 6.46 -3.35 -2.05
C ILE A 153 5.03 -3.89 -1.99
N PRO A 154 4.18 -3.58 -2.98
CA PRO A 154 2.80 -4.06 -3.00
C PRO A 154 2.75 -5.57 -3.23
N ILE A 155 1.98 -6.25 -2.38
CA ILE A 155 1.76 -7.71 -2.42
C ILE A 155 0.28 -8.07 -2.47
N ASP A 156 -0.57 -7.11 -2.81
CA ASP A 156 -2.01 -7.32 -2.77
C ASP A 156 -2.50 -8.37 -3.80
N GLN A 157 -3.71 -8.83 -3.62
CA GLN A 157 -4.29 -9.95 -4.36
C GLN A 157 -4.43 -9.75 -5.88
N ARG A 158 -4.22 -8.53 -6.37
CA ARG A 158 -4.21 -8.22 -7.82
C ARG A 158 -2.96 -8.76 -8.51
N TYR A 159 -1.90 -8.97 -7.74
CA TYR A 159 -0.61 -9.42 -8.24
C TYR A 159 -0.43 -10.91 -8.06
N GLY A 160 0.28 -11.54 -9.01
CA GLY A 160 0.68 -12.94 -8.96
C GLY A 160 2.19 -13.12 -8.89
N LYS A 161 2.62 -14.36 -8.97
CA LYS A 161 4.04 -14.74 -8.87
C LYS A 161 4.92 -14.05 -9.92
N GLU A 162 4.44 -13.91 -11.15
CA GLU A 162 5.19 -13.27 -12.23
C GLU A 162 5.39 -11.76 -11.98
N ASP A 163 4.40 -11.10 -11.38
CA ASP A 163 4.53 -9.70 -10.98
C ASP A 163 5.57 -9.55 -9.88
N MET A 164 5.55 -10.44 -8.88
CA MET A 164 6.53 -10.44 -7.78
C MET A 164 7.94 -10.69 -8.29
N LYS A 165 8.11 -11.63 -9.23
CA LYS A 165 9.39 -11.92 -9.88
C LYS A 165 9.91 -10.69 -10.62
N ARG A 166 9.07 -10.04 -11.44
CA ARG A 166 9.43 -8.82 -12.16
C ARG A 166 9.85 -7.70 -11.21
N ILE A 167 9.12 -7.49 -10.12
CA ILE A 167 9.47 -6.46 -9.13
C ILE A 167 10.81 -6.80 -8.48
N ALA A 168 11.03 -8.06 -8.08
CA ALA A 168 12.28 -8.50 -7.46
C ALA A 168 13.48 -8.29 -8.40
N GLU A 169 13.36 -8.68 -9.67
CA GLU A 169 14.41 -8.49 -10.68
C GLU A 169 14.74 -7.00 -10.88
N MET A 170 13.72 -6.13 -10.94
CA MET A 170 13.91 -4.70 -11.11
C MET A 170 14.56 -4.04 -9.90
N VAL A 171 14.18 -4.43 -8.68
CA VAL A 171 14.84 -3.94 -7.46
C VAL A 171 16.32 -4.34 -7.47
N LYS A 172 16.63 -5.62 -7.69
CA LYS A 172 18.01 -6.12 -7.74
C LYS A 172 18.85 -5.42 -8.82
N LYS A 173 18.29 -5.27 -10.02
CA LYS A 173 18.97 -4.56 -11.11
C LYS A 173 19.30 -3.12 -10.75
N THR A 174 18.38 -2.43 -10.07
CA THR A 174 18.56 -1.04 -9.66
C THR A 174 19.63 -0.90 -8.58
N MET A 175 19.79 -1.91 -7.71
CA MET A 175 20.84 -1.93 -6.70
C MET A 175 22.24 -2.06 -7.33
N ILE A 176 22.40 -2.96 -8.30
CA ILE A 176 23.69 -3.23 -8.97
C ILE A 176 24.22 -1.99 -9.73
N ILE A 177 23.36 -1.27 -10.43
CA ILE A 177 23.74 -0.06 -11.21
C ILE A 177 24.34 1.04 -10.32
N LYS A 178 24.18 0.99 -9.01
CA LYS A 178 24.68 2.00 -8.06
C LYS A 178 25.98 1.63 -7.37
N GLU A 179 26.41 0.39 -7.49
CA GLU A 179 27.70 -0.08 -6.97
C GLU A 179 28.85 0.13 -7.98
N GLU A 180 28.52 0.46 -9.23
CA GLU A 180 29.45 0.87 -10.28
C GLU A 180 29.55 2.41 -10.38
#